data_c38f2d1c7cc6be0074f8ed25f53cd0f4
#
_entry.id   c38f2d1c7cc6be0074f8ed25f53cd0f4
#
_cell.length_a   1.000
_cell.length_b   1.000
_cell.length_c   1.000
_cell.angle_alpha   90.00
_cell.angle_beta   90.00
_cell.angle_gamma   90.00
#
_symmetry.space_group_name_H-M   'P 1'
#
loop_
_entity.id
_entity.type
_entity.pdbx_description
1 polymer ?
#
loop_
_entity_poly.entity_id
_entity_poly.type
_entity_poly.pdbx_seq_one_letter_code
_entity_poly.pdbx_strand_id
1 'polypeptide(L)'
;AEGYRMYPYRDTLGVNTIGYGCALDVGWPEPFAAAVVKLQVENAAMECQSLPFWADLDPIRRSAVIEMVFNLGMTKFLQFRKLIAALDKKDYVAAAREMISSKWAQQVRGRAIRLAHIVETGVDAPC
;
A
#
# COMPACT_ATOMS: atom_id res chain seq x y z
N ALA A 1 3.89 8.12 4.91
CA ALA A 1 4.48 8.01 5.06
C ALA A 1 5.12 8.36 5.67
N GLU A 2 5.50 8.32 5.84
CA GLU A 2 6.28 8.72 6.23
C GLU A 2 7.34 8.74 5.57
N GLY A 3 7.90 9.04 5.16
CA GLY A 3 8.99 9.16 4.43
C GLY A 3 9.94 8.13 4.67
N TYR A 4 10.97 8.14 3.96
CA TYR A 4 11.94 7.20 4.16
C TYR A 4 12.68 7.50 5.40
N ARG A 5 12.98 6.50 6.11
CA ARG A 5 13.80 6.61 7.27
C ARG A 5 14.79 5.52 7.23
N MET A 6 15.95 5.81 7.75
CA MET A 6 16.95 4.82 7.87
C MET A 6 16.52 3.73 8.78
N TYR A 7 15.74 4.10 9.73
CA TYR A 7 15.13 3.21 10.59
C TYR A 7 13.70 3.58 10.47
N PRO A 8 12.88 2.75 10.75
CA PRO A 8 11.53 3.01 10.56
C PRO A 8 11.13 4.10 11.34
N TYR A 9 10.51 4.83 11.06
CA TYR A 9 10.31 5.76 11.83
C TYR A 9 8.98 5.90 12.06
N ARG A 10 8.79 6.13 12.68
CA ARG A 10 7.90 6.46 13.12
C ARG A 10 7.20 7.13 12.81
N ASP A 11 6.64 7.25 12.51
CA ASP A 11 6.24 7.73 12.27
C ASP A 11 5.48 7.91 12.61
N THR A 12 5.11 7.84 12.87
CA THR A 12 4.64 7.87 13.23
C THR A 12 4.05 7.46 13.68
N LEU A 13 3.82 7.06 13.68
CA LEU A 13 3.60 6.50 13.86
C LEU A 13 4.04 5.98 13.83
N GLY A 14 4.44 6.21 13.80
CA GLY A 14 5.10 5.91 13.54
C GLY A 14 5.25 5.39 12.61
N VAL A 15 5.03 5.53 11.79
CA VAL A 15 5.19 5.09 10.79
C VAL A 15 6.03 5.20 10.17
N ASN A 16 6.45 4.82 9.97
CA ASN A 16 7.33 4.99 9.36
C ASN A 16 7.55 4.50 8.34
N THR A 17 7.66 4.78 7.94
CA THR A 17 7.72 4.39 6.77
C THR A 17 8.97 4.54 6.24
N ILE A 18 9.38 3.75 5.46
CA ILE A 18 10.43 3.96 4.81
C ILE A 18 10.05 4.22 3.57
N GLY A 19 10.29 4.84 2.91
CA GLY A 19 9.75 4.84 1.77
C GLY A 19 9.90 5.95 1.02
N TYR A 20 9.49 5.92 -0.15
CA TYR A 20 9.50 6.94 -1.04
C TYR A 20 8.12 7.34 -1.25
N GLY A 21 7.49 7.76 -0.29
CA GLY A 21 6.22 8.36 -0.44
C GLY A 21 6.36 9.76 -0.86
N CYS A 22 5.35 10.53 -0.72
CA CYS A 22 5.39 11.92 -1.07
C CYS A 22 6.28 12.68 -0.13
N ALA A 23 6.43 12.21 1.06
CA ALA A 23 7.29 12.87 1.98
C ALA A 23 8.43 11.95 2.25
N LEU A 24 9.59 12.34 1.89
CA LEU A 24 10.72 11.50 2.06
C LEU A 24 11.66 12.11 3.03
N ASP A 25 11.81 11.52 4.14
CA ASP A 25 12.78 11.92 5.08
C ASP A 25 13.94 11.03 4.96
N VAL A 26 15.07 11.53 4.85
CA VAL A 26 16.19 10.77 4.53
C VAL A 26 16.98 10.36 5.70
N GLY A 27 17.09 9.11 5.97
CA GLY A 27 17.97 8.60 6.97
C GLY A 27 19.09 7.85 6.33
N TRP A 28 18.83 7.11 5.26
CA TRP A 28 19.86 6.37 4.55
C TRP A 28 20.41 7.19 3.42
N PRO A 29 21.56 6.83 2.90
CA PRO A 29 22.00 7.37 1.63
C PRO A 29 20.99 7.01 0.57
N GLU A 30 20.71 7.96 -0.27
CA GLU A 30 19.65 7.83 -1.24
C GLU A 30 19.74 6.58 -2.11
N PRO A 31 20.88 6.27 -2.73
CA PRO A 31 20.95 5.10 -3.62
C PRO A 31 20.68 3.80 -2.87
N PHE A 32 21.18 3.70 -1.66
CA PHE A 32 20.97 2.48 -0.87
C PHE A 32 19.50 2.34 -0.49
N ALA A 33 18.90 3.43 -0.06
CA ALA A 33 17.49 3.41 0.31
C ALA A 33 16.61 3.02 -0.86
N ALA A 34 16.89 3.57 -2.04
CA ALA A 34 16.12 3.25 -3.22
C ALA A 34 16.22 1.78 -3.56
N ALA A 35 17.41 1.20 -3.43
CA ALA A 35 17.62 -0.20 -3.74
C ALA A 35 16.84 -1.10 -2.78
N VAL A 36 16.85 -0.77 -1.50
CA VAL A 36 16.14 -1.57 -0.51
C VAL A 36 14.63 -1.50 -0.75
N VAL A 37 14.11 -0.30 -0.96
CA VAL A 37 12.68 -0.13 -1.20
C VAL A 37 12.27 -0.87 -2.47
N LYS A 38 13.08 -0.79 -3.51
CA LYS A 38 12.77 -1.46 -4.75
C LYS A 38 12.64 -2.97 -4.56
N LEU A 39 13.58 -3.57 -3.82
CA LEU A 39 13.52 -4.99 -3.55
C LEU A 39 12.28 -5.38 -2.76
N GLN A 40 11.93 -4.58 -1.76
CA GLN A 40 10.76 -4.87 -0.95
C GLN A 40 9.47 -4.74 -1.73
N VAL A 41 9.39 -3.75 -2.61
CA VAL A 41 8.22 -3.56 -3.45
C VAL A 41 8.12 -4.70 -4.46
N GLU A 42 9.23 -5.14 -5.02
CA GLU A 42 9.22 -6.26 -5.95
C GLU A 42 8.77 -7.54 -5.26
N ASN A 43 9.19 -7.76 -4.04
CA ASN A 43 8.73 -8.90 -3.27
C ASN A 43 7.22 -8.85 -3.02
N ALA A 44 6.72 -7.68 -2.65
CA ALA A 44 5.29 -7.50 -2.44
C ALA A 44 4.52 -7.78 -3.73
N ALA A 45 5.04 -7.28 -4.85
CA ALA A 45 4.40 -7.51 -6.14
C ALA A 45 4.37 -8.99 -6.50
N MET A 46 5.44 -9.72 -6.22
CA MET A 46 5.47 -11.15 -6.47
C MET A 46 4.46 -11.89 -5.59
N GLU A 47 4.37 -11.52 -4.33
CA GLU A 47 3.42 -12.14 -3.44
C GLU A 47 1.98 -11.89 -3.89
N CYS A 48 1.72 -10.71 -4.42
CA CYS A 48 0.38 -10.37 -4.89
C CYS A 48 -0.08 -11.23 -6.05
N GLN A 49 0.84 -11.80 -6.81
CA GLN A 49 0.46 -12.61 -7.96
C GLN A 49 -0.35 -13.85 -7.59
N SER A 50 -0.29 -14.28 -6.34
CA SER A 50 -1.06 -15.41 -5.88
C SER A 50 -2.48 -15.05 -5.48
N LEU A 51 -2.83 -13.77 -5.49
CA LEU A 51 -4.17 -13.34 -5.11
C LEU A 51 -5.18 -13.71 -6.19
N PRO A 52 -6.37 -14.19 -5.79
CA PRO A 52 -7.33 -14.72 -6.77
C PRO A 52 -7.83 -13.68 -7.77
N PHE A 53 -7.88 -12.42 -7.39
CA PHE A 53 -8.38 -11.35 -8.26
C PHE A 53 -7.29 -10.72 -9.11
N TRP A 54 -6.04 -11.15 -8.96
CA TRP A 54 -4.90 -10.41 -9.51
C TRP A 54 -4.93 -10.30 -11.03
N ALA A 55 -5.26 -11.40 -11.70
CA ALA A 55 -5.22 -11.43 -13.16
C ALA A 55 -6.18 -10.41 -13.78
N ASP A 56 -7.29 -10.14 -13.11
CA ASP A 56 -8.30 -9.24 -13.66
C ASP A 56 -8.17 -7.81 -13.18
N LEU A 57 -7.16 -7.54 -12.36
CA LEU A 57 -6.98 -6.20 -11.79
C LEU A 57 -6.11 -5.37 -12.72
N ASP A 58 -6.53 -4.13 -12.98
CA ASP A 58 -5.78 -3.24 -13.84
C ASP A 58 -4.47 -2.78 -13.18
N PRO A 59 -3.48 -2.34 -13.95
CA PRO A 59 -2.17 -1.99 -13.40
C PRO A 59 -2.21 -0.90 -12.34
N ILE A 60 -3.09 0.08 -12.47
CA ILE A 60 -3.14 1.17 -11.51
C ILE A 60 -3.67 0.68 -10.17
N ARG A 61 -4.74 -0.10 -10.19
CA ARG A 61 -5.24 -0.70 -8.95
C ARG A 61 -4.27 -1.72 -8.38
N ARG A 62 -3.56 -2.44 -9.23
CA ARG A 62 -2.51 -3.34 -8.76
C ARG A 62 -1.47 -2.59 -7.95
N SER A 63 -1.07 -1.41 -8.40
CA SER A 63 -0.08 -0.63 -7.69
C SER A 63 -0.55 -0.26 -6.29
N ALA A 64 -1.83 0.05 -6.13
CA ALA A 64 -2.38 0.36 -4.81
C ALA A 64 -2.35 -0.86 -3.89
N VAL A 65 -2.71 -2.02 -4.42
CA VAL A 65 -2.68 -3.25 -3.63
C VAL A 65 -1.24 -3.60 -3.24
N ILE A 66 -0.30 -3.45 -4.17
CA ILE A 66 1.10 -3.73 -3.88
C ILE A 66 1.58 -2.82 -2.75
N GLU A 67 1.24 -1.54 -2.80
CA GLU A 67 1.65 -0.60 -1.77
C GLU A 67 1.04 -0.97 -0.42
N MET A 68 -0.20 -1.38 -0.40
CA MET A 68 -0.86 -1.81 0.82
C MET A 68 -0.18 -3.07 1.39
N VAL A 69 0.11 -4.05 0.54
CA VAL A 69 0.80 -5.27 0.95
C VAL A 69 2.22 -4.95 1.44
N PHE A 70 2.90 -4.05 0.75
CA PHE A 70 4.22 -3.60 1.16
C PHE A 70 4.17 -3.01 2.57
N ASN A 71 3.13 -2.25 2.86
CA ASN A 71 2.99 -1.58 4.14
C ASN A 71 2.58 -2.55 5.26
N LEU A 72 1.67 -3.49 4.98
CA LEU A 72 1.11 -4.38 5.97
C LEU A 72 1.82 -5.73 6.07
N GLY A 73 2.32 -6.22 4.97
CA GLY A 73 2.71 -7.60 4.82
C GLY A 73 1.53 -8.44 4.35
N MET A 74 1.82 -9.49 3.62
CA MET A 74 0.77 -10.33 3.02
C MET A 74 -0.10 -11.00 4.09
N THR A 75 0.49 -11.43 5.19
CA THR A 75 -0.27 -12.10 6.24
C THR A 75 -1.39 -11.21 6.78
N LYS A 76 -1.07 -9.95 7.05
CA LYS A 76 -2.08 -9.02 7.54
C LYS A 76 -3.06 -8.62 6.45
N PHE A 77 -2.57 -8.46 5.22
CA PHE A 77 -3.45 -8.12 4.11
C PHE A 77 -4.51 -9.19 3.93
N LEU A 78 -4.14 -10.44 4.05
CA LEU A 78 -5.10 -11.55 3.86
C LEU A 78 -6.20 -11.58 4.91
N GLN A 79 -6.03 -10.88 6.02
CA GLN A 79 -7.08 -10.78 7.02
C GLN A 79 -8.17 -9.80 6.63
N PHE A 80 -7.95 -9.00 5.61
CA PHE A 80 -8.94 -8.06 5.11
C PHE A 80 -9.91 -8.80 4.19
N ARG A 81 -10.69 -9.71 4.75
CA ARG A 81 -11.50 -10.62 3.95
C ARG A 81 -12.57 -9.93 3.12
N LYS A 82 -13.20 -8.89 3.69
CA LYS A 82 -14.24 -8.17 2.96
C LYS A 82 -13.64 -7.37 1.82
N LEU A 83 -12.46 -6.80 2.02
CA LEU A 83 -11.76 -6.10 0.96
C LEU A 83 -11.43 -7.05 -0.17
N ILE A 84 -10.89 -8.22 0.16
CA ILE A 84 -10.50 -9.20 -0.85
C ILE A 84 -11.74 -9.68 -1.61
N ALA A 85 -12.84 -9.93 -0.91
CA ALA A 85 -14.08 -10.34 -1.55
C ALA A 85 -14.60 -9.27 -2.50
N ALA A 86 -14.51 -8.00 -2.10
CA ALA A 86 -14.94 -6.89 -2.95
C ALA A 86 -14.06 -6.79 -4.20
N LEU A 87 -12.76 -6.93 -4.04
CA LEU A 87 -11.85 -6.90 -5.18
C LEU A 87 -12.11 -8.05 -6.13
N ASP A 88 -12.42 -9.23 -5.60
CA ASP A 88 -12.72 -10.39 -6.41
C ASP A 88 -13.98 -10.20 -7.22
N LYS A 89 -14.96 -9.49 -6.67
CA LYS A 89 -16.20 -9.17 -7.36
C LYS A 89 -16.11 -7.93 -8.22
N LYS A 90 -14.97 -7.27 -8.22
CA LYS A 90 -14.76 -6.01 -8.93
C LYS A 90 -15.66 -4.90 -8.40
N ASP A 91 -16.05 -4.98 -7.14
CA ASP A 91 -16.84 -3.95 -6.48
C ASP A 91 -15.84 -3.00 -5.81
N TYR A 92 -15.30 -2.09 -6.60
CA TYR A 92 -14.21 -1.23 -6.14
C TYR A 92 -14.68 -0.16 -5.17
N VAL A 93 -15.94 0.22 -5.23
CA VAL A 93 -16.50 1.15 -4.26
C VAL A 93 -16.53 0.51 -2.87
N ALA A 94 -17.01 -0.73 -2.80
CA ALA A 94 -17.02 -1.46 -1.54
C ALA A 94 -15.60 -1.72 -1.05
N ALA A 95 -14.69 -2.05 -1.97
CA ALA A 95 -13.29 -2.29 -1.60
C ALA A 95 -12.67 -1.04 -0.96
N ALA A 96 -12.87 0.11 -1.57
CA ALA A 96 -12.35 1.37 -1.02
C ALA A 96 -12.94 1.66 0.35
N ARG A 97 -14.22 1.39 0.52
CA ARG A 97 -14.89 1.60 1.80
C ARG A 97 -14.29 0.72 2.89
N GLU A 98 -14.00 -0.53 2.57
CA GLU A 98 -13.37 -1.44 3.52
C GLU A 98 -11.98 -0.97 3.90
N MET A 99 -11.24 -0.42 2.95
CA MET A 99 -9.91 0.12 3.25
C MET A 99 -10.00 1.28 4.23
N ILE A 100 -10.90 2.21 3.99
CA ILE A 100 -11.00 3.41 4.81
C ILE A 100 -11.51 3.09 6.21
N SER A 101 -12.36 2.12 6.36
CA SER A 101 -12.93 1.78 7.67
C SER A 101 -12.02 0.93 8.53
N SER A 102 -10.85 0.57 8.05
CA SER A 102 -9.97 -0.34 8.77
C SER A 102 -9.10 0.38 9.79
N LYS A 103 -8.55 -0.38 10.73
CA LYS A 103 -7.59 0.16 11.68
C LYS A 103 -6.31 0.63 10.98
N TRP A 104 -5.95 -0.07 9.92
CA TRP A 104 -4.81 0.32 9.11
C TRP A 104 -4.99 1.76 8.60
N ALA A 105 -6.20 2.11 8.16
CA ALA A 105 -6.46 3.45 7.67
C ALA A 105 -6.27 4.49 8.77
N GLN A 106 -6.60 4.15 10.00
CA GLN A 106 -6.39 5.06 11.10
C GLN A 106 -4.90 5.30 11.39
N GLN A 107 -4.09 4.31 11.10
CA GLN A 107 -2.66 4.43 11.34
C GLN A 107 -1.93 5.19 10.24
N VAL A 108 -2.35 5.01 9.00
CA VAL A 108 -1.63 5.61 7.87
C VAL A 108 -2.42 6.73 7.18
N ARG A 109 -3.60 7.00 7.61
CA ARG A 109 -4.45 8.13 7.24
C ARG A 109 -4.36 8.54 5.77
N GLY A 110 -3.58 9.57 5.46
CA GLY A 110 -3.50 10.10 4.10
C GLY A 110 -3.16 9.05 3.06
N ARG A 111 -2.29 8.11 3.42
CA ARG A 111 -1.94 7.01 2.52
C ARG A 111 -3.16 6.14 2.26
N ALA A 112 -3.92 5.82 3.30
CA ALA A 112 -5.10 4.98 3.14
C ALA A 112 -6.14 5.67 2.26
N ILE A 113 -6.34 6.95 2.43
CA ILE A 113 -7.28 7.71 1.63
C ILE A 113 -6.84 7.70 0.17
N ARG A 114 -5.56 7.93 -0.07
CA ARG A 114 -5.02 7.94 -1.43
C ARG A 114 -5.17 6.57 -2.09
N LEU A 115 -4.79 5.51 -1.38
CA LEU A 115 -4.87 4.17 -1.94
C LEU A 115 -6.31 3.73 -2.17
N ALA A 116 -7.21 4.10 -1.26
CA ALA A 116 -8.63 3.81 -1.42
C ALA A 116 -9.20 4.53 -2.64
N HIS A 117 -8.78 5.77 -2.87
CA HIS A 117 -9.22 6.52 -4.05
C HIS A 117 -8.75 5.82 -5.32
N ILE A 118 -7.50 5.35 -5.35
CA ILE A 118 -6.98 4.63 -6.50
C ILE A 118 -7.78 3.35 -6.75
N VAL A 119 -8.08 2.60 -5.68
CA VAL A 119 -8.84 1.37 -5.82
C VAL A 119 -10.24 1.66 -6.33
N GLU A 120 -10.87 2.72 -5.82
CA GLU A 120 -12.22 3.03 -6.23
C GLU A 120 -12.29 3.47 -7.68
N THR A 121 -11.39 4.33 -8.11
CA THR A 121 -11.50 4.99 -9.41
C THR A 121 -10.60 4.41 -10.49
N GLY A 122 -9.54 3.72 -10.10
CA GLY A 122 -8.55 3.25 -11.07
C GLY A 122 -7.65 4.37 -11.59
N VAL A 123 -7.64 5.50 -10.91
CA VAL A 123 -6.83 6.65 -11.31
C VAL A 123 -5.88 7.00 -10.20
N ASP A 124 -4.60 7.13 -10.52
CA ASP A 124 -3.61 7.47 -9.53
C ASP A 124 -3.65 8.98 -9.27
N ALA A 125 -3.85 9.33 -8.02
CA ALA A 125 -3.88 10.72 -7.64
C ALA A 125 -2.47 11.21 -7.36
N PRO A 126 -2.17 12.48 -7.64
CA PRO A 126 -0.85 13.00 -7.31
C PRO A 126 -0.66 13.07 -5.80
N CYS A 127 0.56 13.04 -5.39
CA CYS A 127 0.89 13.15 -3.98
C CYS A 127 0.54 14.51 -3.43
#